data_534a0a1cf6c7f0b65d5bc10edc9b5ab1
#
_entry.id   534a0a1cf6c7f0b65d5bc10edc9b5ab1
#
_cell.length_a   1.000
_cell.length_b   1.000
_cell.length_c   1.000
_cell.angle_alpha   90.00
_cell.angle_beta   90.00
_cell.angle_gamma   90.00
#
_symmetry.space_group_name_H-M   'P 1'
#
loop_
_entity.id
_entity.type
_entity.pdbx_description
1 polymer ?
#
loop_
_entity_poly.entity_id
_entity_poly.type
_entity_poly.pdbx_seq_one_letter_code
_entity_poly.pdbx_strand_id
1 'polypeptide(L)'
;MTSSSSYDTIEWQGTRNWTGTQKTTVKVAGADGGRGDVSYRHGRIFVNTLSSKLNVVNEVRMNDEYLYGLAEMPSSWEPAALGAQAVAGRTYAMRNMTSLKSDCGCHVYDEVKSQKFTGWNKE
;
A
#
# COMPACT_ATOMS: atom_id res chain seq x y z
N MET A 1 -5.55 -3.56 -34.34
CA MET A 1 -4.92 -3.46 -33.01
C MET A 1 -5.97 -3.77 -31.98
N THR A 2 -5.98 -4.96 -31.47
CA THR A 2 -6.83 -5.34 -30.33
C THR A 2 -6.06 -4.97 -29.07
N SER A 3 -6.35 -3.82 -28.48
CA SER A 3 -5.91 -3.55 -27.12
C SER A 3 -6.73 -4.45 -26.20
N SER A 4 -6.21 -5.53 -25.78
CA SER A 4 -6.81 -6.27 -24.69
C SER A 4 -6.32 -5.62 -23.41
N SER A 5 -7.25 -5.21 -22.55
CA SER A 5 -6.97 -4.63 -21.24
C SER A 5 -6.04 -5.47 -20.35
N SER A 6 -5.80 -6.71 -20.71
CA SER A 6 -4.92 -7.63 -19.99
C SER A 6 -3.43 -7.31 -20.13
N TYR A 7 -3.02 -6.48 -21.08
CA TYR A 7 -1.62 -6.08 -21.26
C TYR A 7 -1.25 -4.78 -20.52
N ASP A 8 -2.24 -4.12 -19.95
CA ASP A 8 -2.05 -2.83 -19.29
C ASP A 8 -1.78 -2.95 -17.79
N THR A 9 -1.65 -4.16 -17.27
CA THR A 9 -1.39 -4.40 -15.86
C THR A 9 -0.10 -5.20 -15.68
N ILE A 10 0.79 -4.69 -14.85
CA ILE A 10 2.00 -5.38 -14.41
C ILE A 10 1.78 -5.81 -12.96
N GLU A 11 2.00 -7.07 -12.67
CA GLU A 11 1.98 -7.60 -11.32
C GLU A 11 3.40 -7.88 -10.85
N TRP A 12 3.71 -7.46 -9.62
CA TRP A 12 4.92 -7.84 -8.90
C TRP A 12 4.54 -8.40 -7.54
N GLN A 13 5.21 -9.46 -7.13
CA GLN A 13 5.00 -10.10 -5.84
C GLN A 13 6.29 -10.11 -5.03
N GLY A 14 6.22 -9.56 -3.82
CA GLY A 14 7.30 -9.62 -2.84
C GLY A 14 7.49 -11.01 -2.25
N THR A 15 8.71 -11.30 -1.85
CA THR A 15 9.00 -12.55 -1.12
C THR A 15 8.47 -12.47 0.31
N ARG A 16 7.73 -13.49 0.72
CA ARG A 16 7.19 -13.61 2.10
C ARG A 16 8.21 -14.16 3.10
N ASN A 17 9.37 -14.62 2.64
CA ASN A 17 10.39 -15.22 3.49
C ASN A 17 11.34 -14.16 4.03
N TRP A 18 11.26 -13.95 5.31
CA TRP A 18 12.00 -12.93 6.08
C TRP A 18 13.44 -13.31 6.47
N THR A 19 13.87 -14.52 6.15
CA THR A 19 15.14 -15.08 6.64
C THR A 19 16.38 -14.65 5.85
N GLY A 20 16.22 -13.82 4.82
CA GLY A 20 17.32 -13.38 3.98
C GLY A 20 17.77 -11.94 4.30
N THR A 21 19.05 -11.68 4.14
CA THR A 21 19.63 -10.33 4.19
C THR A 21 19.29 -9.48 2.96
N GLN A 22 18.78 -10.09 1.91
CA GLN A 22 18.38 -9.40 0.67
C GLN A 22 16.92 -8.96 0.76
N LYS A 23 16.74 -7.65 0.79
CA LYS A 23 15.44 -7.00 0.86
C LYS A 23 15.06 -6.53 -0.54
N THR A 24 14.23 -7.30 -1.23
CA THR A 24 13.67 -6.87 -2.52
C THR A 24 12.55 -5.87 -2.25
N THR A 25 12.71 -4.67 -2.78
CA THR A 25 11.69 -3.62 -2.70
C THR A 25 11.35 -3.13 -4.09
N VAL A 26 10.08 -2.76 -4.28
CA VAL A 26 9.64 -1.98 -5.43
C VAL A 26 9.55 -0.53 -5.01
N LYS A 27 10.26 0.34 -5.73
CA LYS A 27 10.25 1.77 -5.51
C LYS A 27 9.35 2.45 -6.54
N VAL A 28 8.37 3.18 -6.07
CA VAL A 28 7.55 4.07 -6.90
C VAL A 28 8.11 5.48 -6.73
N ALA A 29 8.71 6.00 -7.81
CA ALA A 29 9.31 7.33 -7.80
C ALA A 29 8.27 8.40 -8.15
N GLY A 30 8.34 9.53 -7.44
CA GLY A 30 7.54 10.71 -7.77
C GLY A 30 6.03 10.50 -7.63
N ALA A 31 5.59 9.75 -6.61
CA ALA A 31 4.17 9.54 -6.36
C ALA A 31 3.42 10.88 -6.26
N ASP A 32 2.24 10.94 -6.87
CA ASP A 32 1.38 12.14 -6.90
C ASP A 32 1.04 12.62 -5.47
N GLY A 33 0.82 13.92 -5.33
CA GLY A 33 0.49 14.54 -4.05
C GLY A 33 1.69 14.95 -3.19
N GLY A 34 2.90 15.02 -3.77
CA GLY A 34 4.10 15.48 -3.07
C GLY A 34 4.67 14.49 -2.06
N ARG A 35 4.28 13.23 -2.14
CA ARG A 35 4.74 12.16 -1.24
C ARG A 35 6.17 11.72 -1.49
N GLY A 36 6.75 12.12 -2.63
CA GLY A 36 8.08 11.67 -3.02
C GLY A 36 8.13 10.19 -3.40
N ASP A 37 9.27 9.56 -3.16
CA ASP A 37 9.48 8.16 -3.48
C ASP A 37 8.92 7.25 -2.36
N VAL A 38 8.14 6.25 -2.74
CA VAL A 38 7.59 5.25 -1.83
C VAL A 38 8.12 3.88 -2.17
N SER A 39 8.56 3.13 -1.17
CA SER A 39 9.08 1.79 -1.33
C SER A 39 8.12 0.76 -0.72
N TYR A 40 7.85 -0.30 -1.47
CA TYR A 40 6.99 -1.40 -1.05
C TYR A 40 7.80 -2.70 -0.99
N ARG A 41 7.57 -3.49 0.02
CA ARG A 41 8.25 -4.77 0.24
C ARG A 41 7.29 -5.95 0.32
N HIS A 42 6.10 -5.70 0.81
CA HIS A 42 5.12 -6.74 1.11
C HIS A 42 4.02 -6.82 0.08
N GLY A 43 3.41 -7.98 0.01
CA GLY A 43 2.22 -8.23 -0.78
C GLY A 43 2.48 -8.28 -2.29
N ARG A 44 1.51 -7.85 -3.05
CA ARG A 44 1.56 -7.76 -4.50
C ARG A 44 1.36 -6.32 -4.95
N ILE A 45 2.09 -5.92 -5.96
CA ILE A 45 1.96 -4.60 -6.58
C ILE A 45 1.34 -4.78 -7.96
N PHE A 46 0.24 -4.10 -8.19
CA PHE A 46 -0.41 -3.99 -9.48
C PHE A 46 -0.17 -2.59 -10.03
N VAL A 47 0.27 -2.52 -11.27
CA VAL A 47 0.46 -1.25 -11.97
C VAL A 47 -0.39 -1.28 -13.23
N ASN A 48 -1.27 -0.32 -13.36
CA ASN A 48 -2.10 -0.13 -14.55
C ASN A 48 -2.25 1.36 -14.87
N THR A 49 -2.94 1.67 -15.94
CA THR A 49 -3.25 3.05 -16.32
C THR A 49 -4.72 3.35 -16.03
N LEU A 50 -4.95 4.45 -15.34
CA LEU A 50 -6.30 5.01 -15.13
C LEU A 50 -6.28 6.50 -15.49
N SER A 51 -7.18 6.92 -16.36
CA SER A 51 -7.30 8.33 -16.78
C SER A 51 -5.95 8.92 -17.25
N SER A 52 -5.20 8.16 -18.06
CA SER A 52 -3.89 8.54 -18.61
C SER A 52 -2.78 8.73 -17.55
N LYS A 53 -2.99 8.23 -16.34
CA LYS A 53 -1.98 8.22 -15.27
C LYS A 53 -1.65 6.80 -14.84
N LEU A 54 -0.43 6.59 -14.36
CA LEU A 54 -0.09 5.33 -13.73
C LEU A 54 -0.82 5.22 -12.38
N ASN A 55 -1.52 4.11 -12.23
CA ASN A 55 -2.15 3.74 -10.98
C ASN A 55 -1.38 2.56 -10.37
N VAL A 56 -0.97 2.69 -9.12
CA VAL A 56 -0.22 1.66 -8.40
C VAL A 56 -1.04 1.21 -7.21
N VAL A 57 -1.37 -0.06 -7.16
CA VAL A 57 -2.14 -0.67 -6.07
C VAL A 57 -1.27 -1.69 -5.36
N ASN A 58 -1.11 -1.55 -4.05
CA ASN A 58 -0.46 -2.54 -3.20
C ASN A 58 -1.51 -3.39 -2.50
N GLU A 59 -1.57 -4.67 -2.85
CA GLU A 59 -2.40 -5.66 -2.16
C GLU A 59 -1.58 -6.29 -1.04
N VAL A 60 -2.03 -6.11 0.19
CA VAL A 60 -1.32 -6.55 1.40
C VAL A 60 -2.24 -7.32 2.33
N ARG A 61 -1.66 -8.19 3.16
CA ARG A 61 -2.40 -8.89 4.22
C ARG A 61 -2.71 -7.92 5.37
N MET A 62 -3.96 -7.97 5.82
CA MET A 62 -4.50 -7.04 6.80
C MET A 62 -3.81 -7.09 8.16
N ASN A 63 -3.53 -8.30 8.66
CA ASN A 63 -3.14 -8.47 10.06
C ASN A 63 -1.66 -8.23 10.35
N ASP A 64 -0.85 -8.14 9.31
CA ASP A 64 0.60 -7.93 9.43
C ASP A 64 1.09 -6.86 8.43
N GLU A 65 1.15 -7.18 7.15
CA GLU A 65 1.77 -6.33 6.13
C GLU A 65 1.15 -4.92 6.04
N TYR A 66 -0.18 -4.82 6.20
CA TYR A 66 -0.87 -3.54 6.23
C TYR A 66 -0.53 -2.73 7.48
N LEU A 67 -0.54 -3.39 8.64
CA LEU A 67 -0.29 -2.71 9.91
C LEU A 67 1.14 -2.20 10.02
N TYR A 68 2.11 -2.92 9.45
CA TYR A 68 3.51 -2.47 9.42
C TYR A 68 3.69 -1.16 8.62
N GLY A 69 2.91 -0.96 7.59
CA GLY A 69 3.00 0.22 6.72
C GLY A 69 2.17 1.42 7.18
N LEU A 70 1.38 1.31 8.24
CA LEU A 70 0.58 2.43 8.75
C LEU A 70 1.47 3.53 9.33
N ALA A 71 1.26 4.76 8.90
CA ALA A 71 2.12 5.90 9.19
C ALA A 71 1.36 7.13 9.72
N GLU A 72 0.22 6.92 10.38
CA GLU A 72 -0.59 8.01 10.95
C GLU A 72 0.07 8.65 12.16
N MET A 73 0.87 7.87 12.92
CA MET A 73 1.59 8.34 14.08
C MET A 73 3.09 8.07 13.96
N PRO A 74 3.94 8.90 14.55
CA PRO A 74 5.38 8.63 14.63
C PRO A 74 5.68 7.29 15.32
N SER A 75 6.66 6.55 14.83
CA SER A 75 7.07 5.26 15.43
C SER A 75 7.72 5.42 16.82
N SER A 76 8.10 6.66 17.19
CA SER A 76 8.64 7.00 18.51
C SER A 76 7.58 7.18 19.60
N TRP A 77 6.31 7.10 19.25
CA TRP A 77 5.23 7.21 20.24
C TRP A 77 5.15 5.99 21.13
N GLU A 78 4.51 6.15 22.29
CA GLU A 78 4.30 5.08 23.26
C GLU A 78 3.64 3.84 22.63
N PRO A 79 4.06 2.62 23.00
CA PRO A 79 3.51 1.38 22.45
C PRO A 79 1.99 1.28 22.53
N ALA A 80 1.39 1.80 23.61
CA ALA A 80 -0.06 1.82 23.77
C ALA A 80 -0.75 2.68 22.70
N ALA A 81 -0.16 3.83 22.34
CA ALA A 81 -0.69 4.70 21.29
C ALA A 81 -0.55 4.05 19.90
N LEU A 82 0.59 3.40 19.64
CA LEU A 82 0.80 2.63 18.40
C LEU A 82 -0.15 1.45 18.29
N GLY A 83 -0.40 0.75 19.39
CA GLY A 83 -1.40 -0.31 19.46
C GLY A 83 -2.82 0.19 19.16
N ALA A 84 -3.21 1.31 19.74
CA ALA A 84 -4.50 1.94 19.47
C ALA A 84 -4.63 2.36 17.99
N GLN A 85 -3.58 2.90 17.42
CA GLN A 85 -3.52 3.20 15.98
C GLN A 85 -3.72 1.95 15.11
N ALA A 86 -3.03 0.87 15.44
CA ALA A 86 -3.14 -0.38 14.69
C ALA A 86 -4.58 -0.92 14.71
N VAL A 87 -5.24 -0.88 15.86
CA VAL A 87 -6.65 -1.28 16.00
C VAL A 87 -7.57 -0.37 15.18
N ALA A 88 -7.41 0.94 15.30
CA ALA A 88 -8.21 1.92 14.57
C ALA A 88 -8.00 1.78 13.06
N GLY A 89 -6.76 1.69 12.59
CA GLY A 89 -6.40 1.54 11.18
C GLY A 89 -6.94 0.25 10.59
N ARG A 90 -6.81 -0.86 11.29
CA ARG A 90 -7.40 -2.14 10.87
C ARG A 90 -8.91 -2.06 10.75
N THR A 91 -9.56 -1.48 11.75
CA THR A 91 -11.03 -1.34 11.77
C THR A 91 -11.52 -0.48 10.60
N TYR A 92 -10.82 0.62 10.34
CA TYR A 92 -11.11 1.48 9.19
C TYR A 92 -10.96 0.71 7.86
N ALA A 93 -9.85 0.01 7.67
CA ALA A 93 -9.62 -0.76 6.46
C ALA A 93 -10.67 -1.86 6.29
N MET A 94 -10.98 -2.63 7.33
CA MET A 94 -12.02 -3.67 7.30
C MET A 94 -13.38 -3.11 6.88
N ARG A 95 -13.75 -1.94 7.39
CA ARG A 95 -15.00 -1.27 7.00
C ARG A 95 -15.04 -0.92 5.52
N ASN A 96 -13.90 -0.65 4.91
CA ASN A 96 -13.78 -0.29 3.49
C ASN A 96 -13.53 -1.48 2.55
N MET A 97 -13.36 -2.70 3.07
CA MET A 97 -13.05 -3.87 2.24
C MET A 97 -14.25 -4.42 1.45
N THR A 98 -15.45 -3.92 1.67
CA THR A 98 -16.67 -4.45 1.06
C THR A 98 -16.81 -4.10 -0.42
N SER A 99 -16.14 -3.04 -0.87
CA SER A 99 -16.16 -2.62 -2.28
C SER A 99 -14.89 -1.90 -2.68
N LEU A 100 -14.48 -2.12 -3.92
CA LEU A 100 -13.38 -1.36 -4.53
C LEU A 100 -13.88 0.01 -4.98
N LYS A 101 -13.07 1.02 -4.75
CA LYS A 101 -13.26 2.36 -5.33
C LYS A 101 -12.91 2.31 -6.81
N SER A 102 -13.81 2.81 -7.66
CA SER A 102 -13.66 2.71 -9.12
C SER A 102 -12.54 3.58 -9.69
N ASP A 103 -12.17 4.63 -8.97
CA ASP A 103 -11.14 5.59 -9.38
C ASP A 103 -9.71 5.14 -9.08
N CYS A 104 -9.53 4.03 -8.38
CA CYS A 104 -8.21 3.44 -8.12
C CYS A 104 -8.19 1.92 -8.22
N GLY A 105 -9.35 1.24 -8.23
CA GLY A 105 -9.39 -0.20 -8.06
C GLY A 105 -8.85 -0.66 -6.70
N CYS A 106 -8.99 0.17 -5.67
CA CYS A 106 -8.46 -0.06 -4.34
C CYS A 106 -9.53 0.09 -3.25
N HIS A 107 -9.32 -0.48 -2.07
CA HIS A 107 -10.24 -0.33 -0.94
C HIS A 107 -10.03 0.97 -0.16
N VAL A 108 -8.78 1.35 0.00
CA VAL A 108 -8.38 2.57 0.71
C VAL A 108 -7.29 3.29 -0.08
N TYR A 109 -7.25 4.61 0.02
CA TYR A 109 -6.13 5.38 -0.51
C TYR A 109 -5.00 5.40 0.53
N ASP A 110 -3.77 5.49 0.08
CA ASP A 110 -2.58 5.62 0.94
C ASP A 110 -2.27 7.08 1.31
N GLU A 111 -3.29 7.89 1.40
CA GLU A 111 -3.23 9.32 1.71
C GLU A 111 -3.94 9.66 3.02
N VAL A 112 -3.62 10.81 3.59
CA VAL A 112 -4.24 11.33 4.83
C VAL A 112 -5.77 11.39 4.76
N LYS A 113 -6.34 11.62 3.58
CA LYS A 113 -7.81 11.62 3.38
C LYS A 113 -8.47 10.25 3.64
N SER A 114 -7.68 9.18 3.68
CA SER A 114 -8.15 7.83 3.94
C SER A 114 -7.35 7.18 5.06
N GLN A 115 -6.15 6.70 4.76
CA GLN A 115 -5.27 6.06 5.73
C GLN A 115 -3.82 6.20 5.24
N LYS A 116 -3.02 7.00 5.93
CA LYS A 116 -1.62 7.18 5.56
C LYS A 116 -0.87 5.85 5.66
N PHE A 117 -0.44 5.36 4.51
CA PHE A 117 0.30 4.11 4.37
C PHE A 117 1.60 4.38 3.59
N THR A 118 2.73 4.08 4.18
CA THR A 118 4.05 4.35 3.58
C THR A 118 4.85 3.08 3.29
N GLY A 119 4.20 1.93 3.40
CA GLY A 119 4.83 0.65 3.13
C GLY A 119 6.11 0.47 3.93
N TRP A 120 7.16 -0.02 3.25
CA TRP A 120 8.46 -0.31 3.86
C TRP A 120 9.11 0.87 4.60
N ASN A 121 8.84 2.09 4.19
CA ASN A 121 9.48 3.28 4.80
C ASN A 121 9.06 3.48 6.28
N LYS A 122 8.05 2.76 6.75
CA LYS A 122 7.55 2.87 8.12
C LYS A 122 8.08 1.79 9.06
N GLU A 123 8.50 0.65 8.55
CA GLU A 123 8.99 -0.50 9.33
C GLU A 123 10.26 -0.22 10.13
#